data_667e57aa2b6a2076afa5eb6ac030f7ac
#
_entry.id   667e57aa2b6a2076afa5eb6ac030f7ac
#
_cell.length_a   1.000
_cell.length_b   1.000
_cell.length_c   1.000
_cell.angle_alpha   90.00
_cell.angle_beta   90.00
_cell.angle_gamma   90.00
#
_symmetry.space_group_name_H-M   'P 1'
#
loop_
_entity.id
_entity.type
_entity.pdbx_description
1 polymer ?
#
loop_
_entity_poly.entity_id
_entity_poly.type
_entity_poly.pdbx_seq_one_letter_code
_entity_poly.pdbx_strand_id
1 'polypeptide(L)'
;MIMQKIFLFNNFPKNLIKKSQIERLVNEIYTIALENIDLDKAKCNICNSIGDFEIKGYYIRSIIINYTKVKVRILRVRCKNCGKTHAILFLDFIPYYSMSSSECKRLFDSNFNDQYYDVDLIYHLKKRMTKFMSRIREIGISIYDSIVAITVKTINFR
;
A
#
# COMPACT_ATOMS: atom_id res chain seq x y z
N MET A 1 6.04 0.49 10.17
CA MET A 1 5.54 0.99 8.87
C MET A 1 4.96 2.37 9.13
N ILE A 2 5.44 3.36 8.42
CA ILE A 2 4.94 4.74 8.47
C ILE A 2 4.07 4.91 7.23
N MET A 3 2.81 5.30 7.42
CA MET A 3 1.86 5.52 6.32
C MET A 3 1.51 7.00 6.22
N GLN A 4 1.65 7.55 5.03
CA GLN A 4 1.17 8.90 4.71
C GLN A 4 -0.17 8.86 3.96
N LYS A 5 -1.05 9.80 4.30
CA LYS A 5 -2.35 9.98 3.65
C LYS A 5 -2.20 10.76 2.34
N ILE A 6 -1.73 10.12 1.28
CA ILE A 6 -1.76 10.70 -0.06
C ILE A 6 -2.57 9.77 -0.95
N PHE A 7 -3.76 10.21 -1.34
CA PHE A 7 -4.64 9.51 -2.29
C PHE A 7 -4.22 9.89 -3.71
N LEU A 8 -3.41 9.06 -4.37
CA LEU A 8 -2.76 9.44 -5.62
C LEU A 8 -3.33 8.77 -6.87
N PHE A 9 -4.04 7.66 -6.73
CA PHE A 9 -4.29 6.81 -7.90
C PHE A 9 -5.74 6.77 -8.41
N ASN A 10 -6.66 7.53 -7.80
CA ASN A 10 -8.05 7.57 -8.28
C ASN A 10 -8.22 8.26 -9.65
N ASN A 11 -7.21 9.00 -10.14
CA ASN A 11 -7.27 9.79 -11.36
C ASN A 11 -6.06 9.55 -12.28
N PHE A 12 -5.61 8.29 -12.43
CA PHE A 12 -4.61 8.00 -13.44
C PHE A 12 -5.17 8.32 -14.83
N PRO A 13 -4.47 9.12 -15.65
CA PRO A 13 -4.93 9.40 -17.01
C PRO A 13 -5.08 8.07 -17.76
N LYS A 14 -6.28 7.80 -18.27
CA LYS A 14 -6.56 6.58 -19.05
C LYS A 14 -5.71 6.45 -20.32
N ASN A 15 -5.01 7.52 -20.69
CA ASN A 15 -4.20 7.63 -21.91
C ASN A 15 -2.72 7.24 -21.71
N LEU A 16 -2.29 6.84 -20.52
CA LEU A 16 -0.94 6.32 -20.29
C LEU A 16 -0.84 4.89 -20.81
N ILE A 17 -0.37 4.75 -22.04
CA ILE A 17 -0.35 3.48 -22.78
C ILE A 17 0.91 2.67 -22.44
N LYS A 18 2.02 3.31 -22.05
CA LYS A 18 3.31 2.63 -21.83
C LYS A 18 3.59 2.40 -20.34
N LYS A 19 3.95 1.16 -20.01
CA LYS A 19 4.39 0.77 -18.65
C LYS A 19 5.46 1.69 -18.08
N SER A 20 6.46 2.09 -18.88
CA SER A 20 7.54 2.97 -18.45
C SER A 20 7.06 4.37 -18.03
N GLN A 21 5.99 4.87 -18.62
CA GLN A 21 5.39 6.15 -18.26
C GLN A 21 4.68 6.06 -16.91
N ILE A 22 3.92 4.97 -16.69
CA ILE A 22 3.25 4.72 -15.40
C ILE A 22 4.30 4.54 -14.30
N GLU A 23 5.35 3.75 -14.55
CA GLU A 23 6.42 3.50 -13.59
C GLU A 23 7.17 4.80 -13.22
N ARG A 24 7.49 5.64 -14.22
CA ARG A 24 8.10 6.94 -13.98
C ARG A 24 7.20 7.85 -13.14
N LEU A 25 5.95 8.02 -13.54
CA LEU A 25 5.00 8.87 -12.84
C LEU A 25 4.78 8.42 -11.39
N VAL A 26 4.62 7.12 -11.14
CA VAL A 26 4.46 6.58 -9.79
C VAL A 26 5.68 6.88 -8.92
N ASN A 27 6.90 6.74 -9.46
CA ASN A 27 8.12 7.04 -8.73
C ASN A 27 8.32 8.54 -8.49
N GLU A 28 7.96 9.40 -9.45
CA GLU A 28 7.96 10.87 -9.29
C GLU A 28 7.01 11.30 -8.17
N ILE A 29 5.77 10.83 -8.22
CA ILE A 29 4.77 11.10 -7.18
C ILE A 29 5.25 10.59 -5.81
N TYR A 30 5.85 9.38 -5.77
CA TYR A 30 6.41 8.84 -4.54
C TYR A 30 7.55 9.72 -3.99
N THR A 31 8.41 10.24 -4.85
CA THR A 31 9.51 11.14 -4.45
C THR A 31 8.97 12.45 -3.87
N ILE A 32 8.03 13.10 -4.57
CA ILE A 32 7.38 14.32 -4.08
C ILE A 32 6.72 14.11 -2.72
N ALA A 33 6.08 12.97 -2.53
CA ALA A 33 5.47 12.65 -1.25
C ALA A 33 6.49 12.39 -0.14
N LEU A 34 7.66 11.81 -0.46
CA LEU A 34 8.74 11.65 0.51
C LEU A 34 9.31 12.99 0.99
N GLU A 35 9.37 14.00 0.12
CA GLU A 35 9.82 15.36 0.47
C GLU A 35 8.92 16.03 1.52
N ASN A 36 7.65 15.62 1.58
CA ASN A 36 6.67 16.13 2.54
C ASN A 36 6.57 15.29 3.83
N ILE A 37 7.43 14.27 4.00
CA ILE A 37 7.45 13.45 5.21
C ILE A 37 8.29 14.11 6.30
N ASP A 38 7.64 14.40 7.42
CA ASP A 38 8.31 14.81 8.63
C ASP A 38 8.67 13.58 9.48
N LEU A 39 9.91 13.09 9.34
CA LEU A 39 10.39 11.94 10.10
C LEU A 39 10.54 12.26 11.59
N ASP A 40 10.69 13.55 11.97
CA ASP A 40 10.82 13.96 13.35
C ASP A 40 9.50 13.83 14.12
N LYS A 41 8.38 13.84 13.40
CA LYS A 41 7.04 13.57 13.97
C LYS A 41 6.58 12.12 13.79
N ALA A 42 7.33 11.31 13.06
CA ALA A 42 6.96 9.92 12.81
C ALA A 42 7.09 9.09 14.10
N LYS A 43 6.10 8.22 14.32
CA LYS A 43 6.07 7.30 15.47
C LYS A 43 6.45 5.89 15.07
N CYS A 44 7.36 5.27 15.82
CA CYS A 44 7.67 3.86 15.65
C CYS A 44 6.52 2.99 16.20
N ASN A 45 5.98 2.11 15.35
CA ASN A 45 4.89 1.22 15.74
C ASN A 45 5.32 0.01 16.58
N ILE A 46 6.62 -0.14 16.87
CA ILE A 46 7.16 -1.22 17.70
C ILE A 46 7.46 -0.72 19.12
N CYS A 47 8.23 0.36 19.23
CA CYS A 47 8.65 0.88 20.55
C CYS A 47 8.01 2.23 20.93
N ASN A 48 7.15 2.77 20.07
CA ASN A 48 6.45 4.05 20.23
C ASN A 48 7.36 5.31 20.32
N SER A 49 8.68 5.21 20.10
CA SER A 49 9.55 6.38 20.00
C SER A 49 9.10 7.29 18.85
N ILE A 50 9.30 8.59 18.99
CA ILE A 50 8.95 9.62 18.00
C ILE A 50 10.24 10.27 17.53
N GLY A 51 10.37 10.50 16.21
CA GLY A 51 11.49 11.23 15.62
C GLY A 51 12.81 10.46 15.52
N ASP A 52 12.91 9.27 16.08
CA ASP A 52 14.15 8.50 16.18
C ASP A 52 14.41 7.63 14.95
N PHE A 53 14.39 8.20 13.75
CA PHE A 53 14.62 7.45 12.53
C PHE A 53 15.89 7.86 11.80
N GLU A 54 16.54 6.87 11.17
CA GLU A 54 17.63 7.06 10.23
C GLU A 54 17.27 6.42 8.88
N ILE A 55 17.67 7.04 7.78
CA ILE A 55 17.49 6.50 6.44
C ILE A 55 18.44 5.32 6.23
N LYS A 56 17.91 4.15 5.83
CA LYS A 56 18.68 2.94 5.51
C LYS A 56 18.80 2.67 4.01
N GLY A 57 18.23 3.52 3.17
CA GLY A 57 18.25 3.40 1.73
C GLY A 57 16.91 2.93 1.17
N TYR A 58 16.95 2.28 0.01
CA TYR A 58 15.75 1.93 -0.76
C TYR A 58 15.73 0.45 -1.13
N TYR A 59 14.55 -0.05 -1.42
CA TYR A 59 14.37 -1.35 -2.08
C TYR A 59 13.33 -1.24 -3.19
N ILE A 60 13.43 -2.11 -4.17
CA ILE A 60 12.46 -2.17 -5.26
C ILE A 60 11.30 -3.07 -4.86
N ARG A 61 10.08 -2.55 -5.03
CA ARG A 61 8.85 -3.29 -4.87
C ARG A 61 8.04 -3.26 -6.15
N SER A 62 7.58 -4.42 -6.59
CA SER A 62 6.63 -4.52 -7.71
C SER A 62 5.21 -4.37 -7.18
N ILE A 63 4.43 -3.47 -7.80
CA ILE A 63 3.04 -3.20 -7.44
C ILE A 63 2.23 -3.14 -8.73
N ILE A 64 1.03 -3.71 -8.72
CA ILE A 64 0.08 -3.62 -9.82
C ILE A 64 -0.76 -2.36 -9.61
N ILE A 65 -0.74 -1.49 -10.60
CA ILE A 65 -1.47 -0.23 -10.68
C ILE A 65 -2.03 -0.14 -12.09
N ASN A 66 -3.32 0.12 -12.24
CA ASN A 66 -4.00 0.20 -13.53
C ASN A 66 -3.61 -0.96 -14.46
N TYR A 67 -3.81 -2.23 -13.99
CA TYR A 67 -3.45 -3.49 -14.67
C TYR A 67 -1.97 -3.68 -14.98
N THR A 68 -1.12 -2.72 -14.64
CA THR A 68 0.29 -2.73 -15.00
C THR A 68 1.16 -2.99 -13.78
N LYS A 69 2.03 -4.00 -13.88
CA LYS A 69 3.05 -4.28 -12.85
C LYS A 69 4.22 -3.30 -13.01
N VAL A 70 4.31 -2.36 -12.09
CA VAL A 70 5.35 -1.32 -12.04
C VAL A 70 6.32 -1.58 -10.89
N LYS A 71 7.56 -1.09 -11.04
CA LYS A 71 8.58 -1.14 -10.00
C LYS A 71 8.63 0.21 -9.29
N VAL A 72 8.48 0.19 -7.97
CA VAL A 72 8.55 1.40 -7.15
C VAL A 72 9.72 1.29 -6.18
N ARG A 73 10.48 2.37 -6.08
CA ARG A 73 11.65 2.47 -5.22
C ARG A 73 11.23 2.96 -3.82
N ILE A 74 11.03 2.04 -2.90
CA ILE A 74 10.49 2.28 -1.56
C ILE A 74 11.58 2.65 -0.56
N LEU A 75 11.41 3.77 0.14
CA LEU A 75 12.32 4.22 1.20
C LEU A 75 12.20 3.32 2.45
N ARG A 76 13.35 2.94 2.99
CA ARG A 76 13.47 2.26 4.29
C ARG A 76 14.12 3.16 5.32
N VAL A 77 13.52 3.22 6.48
CA VAL A 77 14.05 3.88 7.67
C VAL A 77 14.22 2.89 8.79
N ARG A 78 15.21 3.12 9.66
CA ARG A 78 15.45 2.32 10.86
C ARG A 78 15.15 3.17 12.08
N CYS A 79 14.39 2.65 13.02
CA CYS A 79 14.25 3.26 14.32
C CYS A 79 15.55 3.09 15.11
N LYS A 80 16.14 4.18 15.57
CA LYS A 80 17.39 4.16 16.35
C LYS A 80 17.19 3.51 17.71
N ASN A 81 16.01 3.70 18.32
CA ASN A 81 15.71 3.19 19.65
C ASN A 81 15.58 1.66 19.69
N CYS A 82 14.74 1.06 18.82
CA CYS A 82 14.53 -0.40 18.83
C CYS A 82 15.27 -1.15 17.73
N GLY A 83 15.99 -0.47 16.85
CA GLY A 83 16.74 -1.06 15.74
C GLY A 83 15.89 -1.65 14.59
N LYS A 84 14.57 -1.61 14.67
CA LYS A 84 13.68 -2.19 13.65
C LYS A 84 13.58 -1.29 12.42
N THR A 85 13.53 -1.95 11.25
CA THR A 85 13.42 -1.27 9.97
C THR A 85 11.97 -1.18 9.52
N HIS A 86 11.58 -0.03 9.01
CA HIS A 86 10.25 0.27 8.50
C HIS A 86 10.32 0.70 7.04
N ALA A 87 9.35 0.30 6.22
CA ALA A 87 9.12 0.84 4.90
C ALA A 87 8.16 2.03 5.01
N ILE A 88 8.44 3.09 4.26
CA ILE A 88 7.51 4.21 4.10
C ILE A 88 6.61 3.88 2.92
N LEU A 89 5.33 3.69 3.17
CA LEU A 89 4.35 3.33 2.15
C LEU A 89 3.27 4.40 2.03
N PHE A 90 2.79 4.61 0.81
CA PHE A 90 1.53 5.32 0.60
C PHE A 90 0.34 4.49 1.08
N LEU A 91 -0.76 5.16 1.38
CA LEU A 91 -2.01 4.48 1.71
C LEU A 91 -2.49 3.52 0.62
N ASP A 92 -2.19 3.85 -0.64
CA ASP A 92 -2.56 3.02 -1.78
C ASP A 92 -1.69 1.76 -1.92
N PHE A 93 -0.55 1.69 -1.20
CA PHE A 93 0.34 0.53 -1.22
C PHE A 93 0.07 -0.39 -0.04
N ILE A 94 -0.76 -1.38 -0.26
CA ILE A 94 -1.11 -2.35 0.77
C ILE A 94 0.15 -3.13 1.19
N PRO A 95 0.51 -3.14 2.49
CA PRO A 95 1.64 -3.92 2.98
C PRO A 95 1.52 -5.40 2.61
N TYR A 96 2.62 -5.99 2.15
CA TYR A 96 2.71 -7.42 1.77
C TYR A 96 1.86 -7.84 0.56
N TYR A 97 1.21 -6.90 -0.15
CA TYR A 97 0.47 -7.16 -1.38
C TYR A 97 1.19 -6.56 -2.58
N SER A 98 1.16 -7.26 -3.70
CA SER A 98 1.69 -6.78 -4.98
C SER A 98 0.69 -5.93 -5.78
N MET A 99 -0.36 -5.47 -5.16
CA MET A 99 -1.47 -4.75 -5.80
C MET A 99 -1.79 -3.49 -4.99
N SER A 100 -2.19 -2.41 -5.66
CA SER A 100 -2.67 -1.20 -5.00
C SER A 100 -4.05 -1.41 -4.38
N SER A 101 -4.43 -0.53 -3.45
CA SER A 101 -5.76 -0.58 -2.82
C SER A 101 -6.88 -0.31 -3.81
N SER A 102 -6.66 0.60 -4.77
CA SER A 102 -7.59 0.90 -5.85
C SER A 102 -7.84 -0.31 -6.75
N GLU A 103 -6.79 -1.07 -7.08
CA GLU A 103 -6.91 -2.30 -7.85
C GLU A 103 -7.63 -3.40 -7.08
N CYS A 104 -7.33 -3.55 -5.79
CA CYS A 104 -8.03 -4.50 -4.92
C CYS A 104 -9.53 -4.17 -4.83
N LYS A 105 -9.86 -2.87 -4.69
CA LYS A 105 -11.25 -2.40 -4.67
C LYS A 105 -11.95 -2.72 -5.98
N ARG A 106 -11.33 -2.43 -7.12
CA ARG A 106 -11.89 -2.70 -8.44
C ARG A 106 -12.19 -4.19 -8.65
N LEU A 107 -11.27 -5.06 -8.26
CA LEU A 107 -11.49 -6.51 -8.30
C LEU A 107 -12.64 -6.95 -7.40
N PHE A 108 -12.76 -6.35 -6.23
CA PHE A 108 -13.84 -6.63 -5.31
C PHE A 108 -15.19 -6.18 -5.88
N ASP A 109 -15.26 -4.97 -6.46
CA ASP A 109 -16.47 -4.42 -7.08
C ASP A 109 -16.90 -5.24 -8.30
N SER A 110 -15.96 -5.84 -9.05
CA SER A 110 -16.22 -6.77 -10.16
C SER A 110 -16.52 -8.22 -9.70
N ASN A 111 -16.70 -8.45 -8.40
CA ASN A 111 -16.85 -9.78 -7.81
C ASN A 111 -15.72 -10.75 -8.21
N PHE A 112 -14.49 -10.22 -8.35
CA PHE A 112 -13.29 -10.95 -8.79
C PHE A 112 -13.40 -11.57 -10.19
N ASN A 113 -14.32 -11.07 -11.02
CA ASN A 113 -14.46 -11.48 -12.40
C ASN A 113 -13.70 -10.49 -13.29
N ASP A 114 -12.40 -10.74 -13.49
CA ASP A 114 -11.53 -9.87 -14.27
C ASP A 114 -10.54 -10.70 -15.08
N GLN A 115 -10.63 -10.57 -16.41
CA GLN A 115 -9.81 -11.34 -17.37
C GLN A 115 -8.35 -10.85 -17.49
N TYR A 116 -8.03 -9.69 -16.90
CA TYR A 116 -6.69 -9.09 -16.99
C TYR A 116 -5.71 -9.59 -15.92
N TYR A 117 -6.20 -10.37 -14.96
CA TYR A 117 -5.38 -10.91 -13.90
C TYR A 117 -5.26 -12.42 -13.96
N ASP A 118 -4.12 -12.89 -13.51
CA ASP A 118 -3.86 -14.30 -13.30
C ASP A 118 -4.89 -14.90 -12.31
N VAL A 119 -5.43 -16.06 -12.67
CA VAL A 119 -6.44 -16.77 -11.88
C VAL A 119 -5.93 -17.10 -10.48
N ASP A 120 -4.65 -17.49 -10.35
CA ASP A 120 -4.02 -17.77 -9.06
C ASP A 120 -3.93 -16.52 -8.18
N LEU A 121 -3.58 -15.38 -8.78
CA LEU A 121 -3.56 -14.10 -8.08
C LEU A 121 -4.95 -13.73 -7.55
N ILE A 122 -5.97 -13.87 -8.40
CA ILE A 122 -7.38 -13.64 -8.04
C ILE A 122 -7.81 -14.58 -6.92
N TYR A 123 -7.49 -15.86 -7.02
CA TYR A 123 -7.83 -16.86 -6.00
C TYR A 123 -7.21 -16.52 -4.64
N HIS A 124 -5.92 -16.20 -4.60
CA HIS A 124 -5.23 -15.85 -3.36
C HIS A 124 -5.74 -14.54 -2.75
N LEU A 125 -6.06 -13.55 -3.57
CA LEU A 125 -6.68 -12.31 -3.12
C LEU A 125 -8.07 -12.57 -2.54
N LYS A 126 -8.93 -13.29 -3.26
CA LYS A 126 -10.28 -13.64 -2.80
C LYS A 126 -10.25 -14.36 -1.46
N LYS A 127 -9.42 -15.40 -1.33
CA LYS A 127 -9.25 -16.16 -0.09
C LYS A 127 -8.84 -15.27 1.10
N ARG A 128 -7.88 -14.37 0.88
CA ARG A 128 -7.44 -13.42 1.91
C ARG A 128 -8.53 -12.39 2.25
N MET A 129 -9.16 -11.81 1.25
CA MET A 129 -10.21 -10.83 1.47
C MET A 129 -11.43 -11.42 2.16
N THR A 130 -11.86 -12.64 1.82
CA THR A 130 -12.95 -13.33 2.51
C THR A 130 -12.64 -13.51 4.00
N LYS A 131 -11.41 -13.90 4.33
CA LYS A 131 -10.97 -14.01 5.73
C LYS A 131 -10.97 -12.66 6.46
N PHE A 132 -10.65 -11.57 5.78
CA PHE A 132 -10.73 -10.23 6.35
C PHE A 132 -12.17 -9.76 6.49
N MET A 133 -13.02 -10.00 5.50
CA MET A 133 -14.43 -9.59 5.52
C MET A 133 -15.21 -10.24 6.65
N SER A 134 -14.95 -11.51 6.99
CA SER A 134 -15.57 -12.12 8.17
C SER A 134 -15.23 -11.37 9.46
N ARG A 135 -13.94 -11.03 9.64
CA ARG A 135 -13.48 -10.26 10.80
C ARG A 135 -14.05 -8.83 10.86
N ILE A 136 -14.28 -8.19 9.71
CA ILE A 136 -14.85 -6.85 9.63
C ILE A 136 -16.32 -6.86 10.02
N ARG A 137 -17.07 -7.86 9.57
CA ARG A 137 -18.47 -8.03 9.98
C ARG A 137 -18.60 -8.24 11.48
N GLU A 138 -17.66 -8.98 12.09
CA GLU A 138 -17.60 -9.17 13.53
C GLU A 138 -17.33 -7.86 14.31
N ILE A 139 -16.59 -6.92 13.71
CA ILE A 139 -16.21 -5.63 14.34
C ILE A 139 -17.26 -4.51 14.04
N GLY A 140 -18.28 -4.78 13.20
CA GLY A 140 -19.32 -3.81 12.86
C GLY A 140 -18.87 -2.62 12.01
N ILE A 141 -17.75 -2.74 11.32
CA ILE A 141 -17.24 -1.70 10.41
C ILE A 141 -17.94 -1.83 9.06
N SER A 142 -18.48 -0.71 8.56
CA SER A 142 -19.10 -0.66 7.24
C SER A 142 -18.11 -1.11 6.16
N ILE A 143 -18.57 -1.97 5.24
CA ILE A 143 -17.78 -2.48 4.09
C ILE A 143 -17.21 -1.35 3.21
N TYR A 144 -17.82 -0.17 3.27
CA TYR A 144 -17.44 1.03 2.53
C TYR A 144 -16.36 1.89 3.21
N ASP A 145 -16.06 1.66 4.47
CA ASP A 145 -14.90 2.27 5.11
C ASP A 145 -13.64 1.60 4.62
N SER A 146 -13.31 1.98 3.44
CA SER A 146 -12.22 1.62 2.54
C SER A 146 -11.43 0.36 2.94
N ILE A 147 -11.25 -0.54 2.01
CA ILE A 147 -10.30 -1.68 2.04
C ILE A 147 -8.95 -1.27 2.67
N VAL A 148 -8.56 -0.02 2.56
CA VAL A 148 -7.38 0.60 3.15
C VAL A 148 -7.45 0.69 4.67
N ALA A 149 -8.56 1.16 5.25
CA ALA A 149 -8.73 1.23 6.71
C ALA A 149 -8.73 -0.17 7.33
N ILE A 150 -9.31 -1.13 6.61
CA ILE A 150 -9.35 -2.54 6.96
C ILE A 150 -7.95 -3.14 6.97
N THR A 151 -7.16 -2.90 5.92
CA THR A 151 -5.80 -3.45 5.77
C THR A 151 -4.87 -2.87 6.83
N VAL A 152 -5.02 -1.60 7.18
CA VAL A 152 -4.22 -0.93 8.23
C VAL A 152 -4.56 -1.46 9.62
N LYS A 153 -5.84 -1.66 9.94
CA LYS A 153 -6.26 -2.20 11.24
C LYS A 153 -5.82 -3.64 11.44
N THR A 154 -5.90 -4.49 10.41
CA THR A 154 -5.51 -5.91 10.52
C THR A 154 -4.01 -6.14 10.67
N ILE A 155 -3.16 -5.19 10.28
CA ILE A 155 -1.71 -5.26 10.47
C ILE A 155 -1.30 -4.92 11.90
N ASN A 156 -2.09 -4.13 12.61
CA ASN A 156 -1.84 -3.77 14.02
C ASN A 156 -2.24 -4.86 15.02
N PHE A 157 -2.82 -5.98 14.59
CA PHE A 157 -3.23 -7.11 15.43
C PHE A 157 -2.30 -8.34 15.36
N ARG A 158 -0.99 -8.12 15.11
CA ARG A 158 0.03 -9.15 15.29
C ARG A 158 1.04 -8.76 16.34
#